data_94ab0685c0a15b7f10d2b681054c432b
#
_entry.id   94ab0685c0a15b7f10d2b681054c432b
#
_cell.length_a   1.000
_cell.length_b   1.000
_cell.length_c   1.000
_cell.angle_alpha   90.00
_cell.angle_beta   90.00
_cell.angle_gamma   90.00
#
_symmetry.space_group_name_H-M   'P 1'
#
loop_
_entity.id
_entity.type
_entity.pdbx_description
1 polymer ?
#
loop_
_entity_poly.entity_id
_entity_poly.type
_entity_poly.pdbx_seq_one_letter_code
_entity_poly.pdbx_strand_id
1 'polypeptide(L)'
;MLLGGVVSWSSNLLERASESDAAQQELVYLPPSRFLRAVSLGYEHALADVIWFRAISHFGLHYRTDRVYPWLASLCDVVTDLDPRAEHAYRFGGVILPWEADRVDDGIALLEKGTRNIPDSWQLSYILGFSYYFFRDDLAEASRALRSATLLPNAPDFVGNFAATIEAAHTGPTTAIDFLKEIERRGATDETRSVIRQRVRELLLSRDLQTLEAAVRQYRAQHGKVPRSLEAIAAAGLIQAIPDEPFGGRYVLDATTGGVLATSGNKPRQLGSSQLRELLLRRRQTEQTP
;
A
#
# COMPACT_ATOMS: atom_id res chain seq x y z
N MET A 1 -32.45 55.77 -15.24
CA MET A 1 -32.70 54.34 -15.53
C MET A 1 -31.68 53.71 -16.52
N LEU A 2 -30.70 54.41 -17.03
CA LEU A 2 -29.72 53.84 -18.01
C LEU A 2 -28.40 53.28 -17.38
N LEU A 3 -28.07 53.71 -16.16
CA LEU A 3 -26.83 53.26 -15.46
C LEU A 3 -26.91 51.82 -14.85
N GLY A 4 -28.12 51.35 -14.48
CA GLY A 4 -28.29 49.99 -13.93
C GLY A 4 -28.14 48.88 -14.95
N GLY A 5 -28.46 49.13 -16.25
CA GLY A 5 -28.34 48.17 -17.30
C GLY A 5 -26.89 47.91 -17.75
N VAL A 6 -26.03 48.92 -17.67
CA VAL A 6 -24.62 48.78 -18.05
C VAL A 6 -23.83 48.02 -17.01
N VAL A 7 -24.13 48.24 -15.71
CA VAL A 7 -23.47 47.51 -14.59
C VAL A 7 -23.90 46.05 -14.60
N SER A 8 -25.18 45.74 -14.84
CA SER A 8 -25.65 44.34 -14.92
C SER A 8 -25.17 43.61 -16.16
N TRP A 9 -24.96 44.33 -17.27
CA TRP A 9 -24.41 43.76 -18.52
C TRP A 9 -22.90 43.50 -18.38
N SER A 10 -22.17 44.38 -17.73
CA SER A 10 -20.73 44.21 -17.53
C SER A 10 -20.44 43.10 -16.49
N SER A 11 -21.26 42.93 -15.45
CA SER A 11 -21.12 41.83 -14.48
C SER A 11 -21.42 40.46 -15.12
N ASN A 12 -22.45 40.36 -15.93
CA ASN A 12 -22.76 39.13 -16.68
C ASN A 12 -21.71 38.79 -17.77
N LEU A 13 -21.07 39.79 -18.37
CA LEU A 13 -19.94 39.56 -19.31
C LEU A 13 -18.68 39.12 -18.55
N LEU A 14 -18.41 39.71 -17.39
CA LEU A 14 -17.27 39.32 -16.52
C LEU A 14 -17.48 37.94 -15.91
N GLU A 15 -18.71 37.58 -15.50
CA GLU A 15 -19.04 36.24 -15.02
C GLU A 15 -18.91 35.18 -16.16
N ARG A 16 -19.44 35.45 -17.33
CA ARG A 16 -19.32 34.55 -18.50
C ARG A 16 -17.90 34.45 -19.05
N ALA A 17 -17.12 35.52 -19.04
CA ALA A 17 -15.69 35.47 -19.35
C ALA A 17 -14.90 34.72 -18.30
N SER A 18 -15.25 34.88 -17.01
CA SER A 18 -14.66 34.16 -15.89
C SER A 18 -14.96 32.64 -15.93
N GLU A 19 -16.19 32.27 -16.30
CA GLU A 19 -16.58 30.85 -16.41
C GLU A 19 -16.03 30.14 -17.64
N SER A 20 -15.90 30.82 -18.79
CA SER A 20 -15.40 30.22 -20.02
C SER A 20 -13.88 30.19 -20.14
N ASP A 21 -13.17 31.16 -19.56
CA ASP A 21 -11.70 31.21 -19.60
C ASP A 21 -11.05 30.46 -18.42
N ALA A 22 -11.73 30.36 -17.28
CA ALA A 22 -11.23 29.59 -16.15
C ALA A 22 -11.20 28.05 -16.43
N ALA A 23 -12.08 27.57 -17.28
CA ALA A 23 -12.16 26.14 -17.61
C ALA A 23 -11.23 25.71 -18.78
N GLN A 24 -10.69 26.64 -19.56
CA GLN A 24 -9.95 26.30 -20.79
C GLN A 24 -8.48 26.75 -20.84
N GLN A 25 -7.97 27.52 -19.89
CA GLN A 25 -6.60 28.03 -19.94
C GLN A 25 -5.88 28.08 -18.60
N GLU A 26 -5.99 27.09 -17.74
CA GLU A 26 -4.91 26.84 -16.78
C GLU A 26 -3.75 26.09 -17.43
N LEU A 27 -3.16 26.68 -18.45
CA LEU A 27 -1.76 26.43 -18.80
C LEU A 27 -0.91 26.95 -17.64
N VAL A 28 -0.83 26.17 -16.57
CA VAL A 28 0.12 26.42 -15.50
C VAL A 28 1.50 26.18 -16.08
N TYR A 29 2.07 27.22 -16.71
CA TYR A 29 3.50 27.20 -17.03
C TYR A 29 4.24 27.12 -15.69
N LEU A 30 4.69 25.94 -15.37
CA LEU A 30 5.51 25.70 -14.19
C LEU A 30 6.98 25.72 -14.65
N PRO A 31 7.75 26.79 -14.32
CA PRO A 31 9.15 26.84 -14.66
C PRO A 31 9.90 25.66 -13.99
N PRO A 32 10.99 25.16 -14.57
CA PRO A 32 11.79 24.11 -13.96
C PRO A 32 12.21 24.50 -12.53
N SER A 33 12.23 23.53 -11.62
CA SER A 33 12.55 23.74 -10.19
C SER A 33 13.90 24.43 -9.97
N ARG A 34 14.89 24.18 -10.85
CA ARG A 34 16.19 24.87 -10.86
C ARG A 34 16.07 26.38 -11.08
N PHE A 35 15.16 26.80 -11.93
CA PHE A 35 14.91 28.24 -12.17
C PHE A 35 14.19 28.85 -10.98
N LEU A 36 13.14 28.18 -10.47
CA LEU A 36 12.40 28.63 -9.29
C LEU A 36 13.34 28.76 -8.08
N ARG A 37 14.27 27.86 -7.88
CA ARG A 37 15.29 27.94 -6.83
C ARG A 37 16.20 29.16 -7.03
N ALA A 38 16.62 29.45 -8.26
CA ALA A 38 17.48 30.61 -8.52
C ALA A 38 16.77 31.95 -8.27
N VAL A 39 15.46 32.04 -8.55
CA VAL A 39 14.69 33.30 -8.35
C VAL A 39 14.11 33.41 -6.95
N SER A 40 14.09 32.36 -6.16
CA SER A 40 13.58 32.38 -4.77
C SER A 40 14.47 33.13 -3.80
N LEU A 41 15.73 33.42 -4.20
CA LEU A 41 16.70 34.22 -3.41
C LEU A 41 16.84 33.74 -1.95
N GLY A 42 16.76 32.43 -1.70
CA GLY A 42 16.84 31.83 -0.36
C GLY A 42 15.48 31.59 0.31
N TYR A 43 14.36 31.92 -0.36
CA TYR A 43 13.01 31.68 0.14
C TYR A 43 12.34 30.45 -0.51
N GLU A 44 13.14 29.38 -0.78
CA GLU A 44 12.67 28.17 -1.47
C GLU A 44 11.48 27.51 -0.76
N HIS A 45 11.53 27.42 0.57
CA HIS A 45 10.44 26.85 1.37
C HIS A 45 9.14 27.65 1.26
N ALA A 46 9.23 28.99 1.34
CA ALA A 46 8.05 29.84 1.18
C ALA A 46 7.45 29.71 -0.22
N LEU A 47 8.29 29.62 -1.24
CA LEU A 47 7.84 29.36 -2.62
C LEU A 47 7.21 27.97 -2.76
N ALA A 48 7.78 26.96 -2.11
CA ALA A 48 7.22 25.61 -2.06
C ALA A 48 5.81 25.62 -1.43
N ASP A 49 5.62 26.35 -0.33
CA ASP A 49 4.30 26.48 0.33
C ASP A 49 3.26 27.14 -0.59
N VAL A 50 3.63 28.19 -1.32
CA VAL A 50 2.72 28.84 -2.28
C VAL A 50 2.32 27.87 -3.41
N ILE A 51 3.29 27.13 -3.97
CA ILE A 51 3.03 26.14 -5.00
C ILE A 51 2.20 24.97 -4.45
N TRP A 52 2.48 24.58 -3.21
CA TRP A 52 1.70 23.55 -2.51
C TRP A 52 0.23 23.95 -2.32
N PHE A 53 -0.02 25.19 -1.87
CA PHE A 53 -1.37 25.70 -1.77
C PHE A 53 -2.10 25.67 -3.12
N ARG A 54 -1.39 25.98 -4.20
CA ARG A 54 -1.92 25.89 -5.57
C ARG A 54 -2.24 24.45 -5.96
N ALA A 55 -1.38 23.49 -5.60
CA ALA A 55 -1.60 22.07 -5.86
C ALA A 55 -2.87 21.55 -5.18
N ILE A 56 -3.08 21.88 -3.90
CA ILE A 56 -4.29 21.48 -3.15
C ILE A 56 -5.54 22.17 -3.70
N SER A 57 -5.45 23.46 -4.05
CA SER A 57 -6.58 24.21 -4.62
C SER A 57 -6.99 23.63 -5.97
N HIS A 58 -6.02 23.33 -6.83
CA HIS A 58 -6.24 22.65 -8.10
C HIS A 58 -6.90 21.27 -7.91
N PHE A 59 -6.38 20.45 -7.01
CA PHE A 59 -6.98 19.16 -6.68
C PHE A 59 -8.43 19.33 -6.18
N GLY A 60 -8.67 20.25 -5.23
CA GLY A 60 -9.99 20.47 -4.65
C GLY A 60 -11.04 20.93 -5.65
N LEU A 61 -10.65 21.75 -6.63
CA LEU A 61 -11.52 22.19 -7.73
C LEU A 61 -11.90 21.01 -8.63
N HIS A 62 -10.91 20.26 -9.11
CA HIS A 62 -11.12 19.16 -10.05
C HIS A 62 -11.76 17.93 -9.37
N TYR A 63 -11.55 17.72 -8.08
CA TYR A 63 -12.17 16.61 -7.33
C TYR A 63 -13.71 16.68 -7.33
N ARG A 64 -14.26 17.89 -7.38
CA ARG A 64 -15.71 18.12 -7.40
C ARG A 64 -16.30 18.27 -8.80
N THR A 65 -15.46 18.35 -9.82
CA THR A 65 -15.89 18.61 -11.21
C THR A 65 -15.57 17.44 -12.13
N ASP A 66 -14.44 17.49 -12.81
CA ASP A 66 -14.08 16.58 -13.89
C ASP A 66 -13.11 15.46 -13.47
N ARG A 67 -12.49 15.55 -12.28
CA ARG A 67 -11.47 14.62 -11.77
C ARG A 67 -10.26 14.45 -12.69
N VAL A 68 -9.92 15.50 -13.45
CA VAL A 68 -8.77 15.54 -14.35
C VAL A 68 -7.65 16.36 -13.71
N TYR A 69 -6.49 15.76 -13.48
CA TYR A 69 -5.40 16.36 -12.71
C TYR A 69 -4.08 16.44 -13.50
N PRO A 70 -4.03 17.13 -14.63
CA PRO A 70 -2.88 17.07 -15.54
C PRO A 70 -1.59 17.64 -14.91
N TRP A 71 -1.70 18.61 -14.02
CA TRP A 71 -0.56 19.32 -13.41
C TRP A 71 -0.16 18.82 -12.02
N LEU A 72 -0.96 17.95 -11.41
CA LEU A 72 -0.78 17.59 -10.00
C LEU A 72 0.58 16.93 -9.73
N ALA A 73 1.01 16.01 -10.59
CA ALA A 73 2.31 15.38 -10.43
C ALA A 73 3.47 16.38 -10.53
N SER A 74 3.40 17.27 -11.54
CA SER A 74 4.42 18.31 -11.72
C SER A 74 4.47 19.30 -10.57
N LEU A 75 3.30 19.68 -10.01
CA LEU A 75 3.22 20.53 -8.84
C LEU A 75 3.84 19.85 -7.60
N CYS A 76 3.51 18.58 -7.34
CA CYS A 76 4.10 17.83 -6.24
C CYS A 76 5.62 17.66 -6.42
N ASP A 77 6.08 17.43 -7.66
CA ASP A 77 7.51 17.27 -7.94
C ASP A 77 8.28 18.57 -7.69
N VAL A 78 7.77 19.72 -8.16
CA VAL A 78 8.37 21.02 -7.93
C VAL A 78 8.38 21.40 -6.45
N VAL A 79 7.28 21.18 -5.72
CA VAL A 79 7.23 21.41 -4.26
C VAL A 79 8.34 20.63 -3.57
N THR A 80 8.48 19.35 -3.89
CA THR A 80 9.46 18.46 -3.25
C THR A 80 10.89 18.66 -3.77
N ASP A 81 11.08 19.37 -4.88
CA ASP A 81 12.39 19.86 -5.31
C ASP A 81 12.81 21.11 -4.53
N LEU A 82 11.88 22.04 -4.28
CA LEU A 82 12.13 23.28 -3.54
C LEU A 82 12.28 23.01 -2.04
N ASP A 83 11.43 22.15 -1.49
CA ASP A 83 11.51 21.66 -0.12
C ASP A 83 11.60 20.14 -0.07
N PRO A 84 12.80 19.54 -0.06
CA PRO A 84 12.99 18.10 0.02
C PRO A 84 12.43 17.46 1.29
N ARG A 85 12.12 18.24 2.33
CA ARG A 85 11.53 17.74 3.58
C ARG A 85 10.01 17.96 3.67
N ALA A 86 9.35 18.39 2.61
CA ALA A 86 7.89 18.54 2.52
C ALA A 86 7.18 17.16 2.51
N GLU A 87 7.22 16.45 3.63
CA GLU A 87 6.64 15.10 3.77
C GLU A 87 5.17 15.03 3.33
N HIS A 88 4.40 16.06 3.65
CA HIS A 88 2.99 16.17 3.29
C HIS A 88 2.76 16.12 1.77
N ALA A 89 3.65 16.71 0.98
CA ALA A 89 3.55 16.70 -0.49
C ALA A 89 3.85 15.31 -1.07
N TYR A 90 4.87 14.62 -0.54
CA TYR A 90 5.15 13.23 -0.92
C TYR A 90 3.98 12.31 -0.59
N ARG A 91 3.43 12.41 0.63
CA ARG A 91 2.30 11.58 1.08
C ARG A 91 1.05 11.83 0.25
N PHE A 92 0.72 13.08 0.03
CA PHE A 92 -0.45 13.46 -0.77
C PHE A 92 -0.32 12.98 -2.21
N GLY A 93 0.77 13.35 -2.90
CA GLY A 93 0.98 12.94 -4.28
C GLY A 93 1.11 11.42 -4.42
N GLY A 94 1.81 10.77 -3.49
CA GLY A 94 1.97 9.32 -3.47
C GLY A 94 0.66 8.54 -3.31
N VAL A 95 -0.35 9.15 -2.68
CA VAL A 95 -1.70 8.56 -2.57
C VAL A 95 -2.59 9.00 -3.74
N ILE A 96 -2.68 10.30 -3.99
CA ILE A 96 -3.67 10.83 -4.93
C ILE A 96 -3.32 10.50 -6.40
N LEU A 97 -2.04 10.53 -6.78
CA LEU A 97 -1.65 10.23 -8.17
C LEU A 97 -2.06 8.81 -8.59
N PRO A 98 -1.79 7.74 -7.82
CA PRO A 98 -2.25 6.40 -8.18
C PRO A 98 -3.77 6.22 -8.09
N TRP A 99 -4.41 6.83 -7.08
CA TRP A 99 -5.82 6.58 -6.79
C TRP A 99 -6.78 7.42 -7.63
N GLU A 100 -6.49 8.69 -7.85
CA GLU A 100 -7.41 9.63 -8.49
C GLU A 100 -7.00 9.98 -9.93
N ALA A 101 -5.69 10.06 -10.19
CA ALA A 101 -5.18 10.50 -11.48
C ALA A 101 -4.77 9.36 -12.43
N ASP A 102 -4.83 8.11 -11.97
CA ASP A 102 -4.35 6.91 -12.70
C ASP A 102 -2.86 6.97 -13.09
N ARG A 103 -2.09 7.74 -12.33
CA ARG A 103 -0.66 7.98 -12.53
C ARG A 103 0.17 7.20 -11.52
N VAL A 104 0.11 5.88 -11.60
CA VAL A 104 0.76 4.97 -10.63
C VAL A 104 2.26 5.19 -10.58
N ASP A 105 2.91 5.32 -11.74
CA ASP A 105 4.36 5.46 -11.84
C ASP A 105 4.87 6.76 -11.23
N ASP A 106 4.15 7.85 -11.47
CA ASP A 106 4.49 9.15 -10.88
C ASP A 106 4.34 9.14 -9.35
N GLY A 107 3.28 8.50 -8.85
CA GLY A 107 3.07 8.35 -7.41
C GLY A 107 4.19 7.54 -6.75
N ILE A 108 4.59 6.42 -7.35
CA ILE A 108 5.70 5.58 -6.87
C ILE A 108 7.02 6.36 -6.94
N ALA A 109 7.34 6.99 -8.06
CA ALA A 109 8.57 7.77 -8.23
C ALA A 109 8.67 8.92 -7.19
N LEU A 110 7.55 9.59 -6.93
CA LEU A 110 7.47 10.63 -5.90
C LEU A 110 7.72 10.06 -4.50
N LEU A 111 7.14 8.91 -4.16
CA LEU A 111 7.37 8.24 -2.87
C LEU A 111 8.81 7.75 -2.73
N GLU A 112 9.41 7.21 -3.78
CA GLU A 112 10.84 6.84 -3.78
C GLU A 112 11.75 8.05 -3.56
N LYS A 113 11.43 9.19 -4.19
CA LYS A 113 12.12 10.47 -3.93
C LYS A 113 11.95 10.86 -2.47
N GLY A 114 10.75 10.73 -1.92
CA GLY A 114 10.44 11.02 -0.53
C GLY A 114 11.21 10.16 0.47
N THR A 115 11.28 8.85 0.25
CA THR A 115 12.03 7.93 1.13
C THR A 115 13.55 8.17 1.08
N ARG A 116 14.08 8.67 -0.03
CA ARG A 116 15.49 9.10 -0.12
C ARG A 116 15.76 10.39 0.65
N ASN A 117 14.82 11.35 0.60
CA ASN A 117 14.99 12.68 1.21
C ASN A 117 14.62 12.70 2.70
N ILE A 118 13.70 11.83 3.12
CA ILE A 118 13.20 11.69 4.50
C ILE A 118 13.25 10.21 4.90
N PRO A 119 14.46 9.65 5.09
CA PRO A 119 14.65 8.22 5.31
C PRO A 119 14.11 7.72 6.65
N ASP A 120 13.77 8.63 7.56
CA ASP A 120 13.20 8.37 8.89
C ASP A 120 11.66 8.40 8.92
N SER A 121 10.99 8.68 7.79
CA SER A 121 9.53 8.62 7.69
C SER A 121 9.04 7.18 7.42
N TRP A 122 8.46 6.54 8.44
CA TRP A 122 7.82 5.25 8.26
C TRP A 122 6.58 5.35 7.35
N GLN A 123 5.88 6.49 7.36
CA GLN A 123 4.70 6.74 6.55
C GLN A 123 5.00 6.66 5.06
N LEU A 124 6.08 7.29 4.61
CA LEU A 124 6.50 7.25 3.21
C LEU A 124 6.87 5.84 2.78
N SER A 125 7.67 5.14 3.59
CA SER A 125 8.05 3.74 3.31
C SER A 125 6.83 2.80 3.32
N TYR A 126 5.86 3.03 4.21
CA TYR A 126 4.62 2.27 4.25
C TYR A 126 3.76 2.49 3.01
N ILE A 127 3.52 3.77 2.60
CA ILE A 127 2.72 4.10 1.42
C ILE A 127 3.39 3.55 0.15
N LEU A 128 4.72 3.64 0.07
CA LEU A 128 5.49 3.07 -1.04
C LEU A 128 5.30 1.56 -1.14
N GLY A 129 5.45 0.84 -0.03
CA GLY A 129 5.25 -0.61 0.00
C GLY A 129 3.82 -1.02 -0.32
N PHE A 130 2.83 -0.27 0.19
CA PHE A 130 1.44 -0.47 -0.18
C PHE A 130 1.20 -0.24 -1.69
N SER A 131 1.81 0.80 -2.27
CA SER A 131 1.67 1.12 -3.70
C SER A 131 2.26 0.02 -4.59
N TYR A 132 3.43 -0.52 -4.25
CA TYR A 132 3.99 -1.66 -4.96
C TYR A 132 3.08 -2.90 -4.87
N TYR A 133 2.59 -3.21 -3.67
CA TYR A 133 1.68 -4.34 -3.47
C TYR A 133 0.38 -4.18 -4.27
N PHE A 134 -0.28 -3.02 -4.11
CA PHE A 134 -1.64 -2.84 -4.61
C PHE A 134 -1.70 -2.55 -6.11
N PHE A 135 -0.84 -1.67 -6.61
CA PHE A 135 -0.91 -1.21 -8.00
C PHE A 135 0.01 -1.98 -8.95
N ARG A 136 1.14 -2.50 -8.44
CA ARG A 136 2.14 -3.18 -9.27
C ARG A 136 2.14 -4.69 -9.11
N ASP A 137 1.52 -5.22 -8.07
CA ASP A 137 1.60 -6.64 -7.70
C ASP A 137 3.04 -7.11 -7.47
N ASP A 138 3.91 -6.17 -7.10
CA ASP A 138 5.32 -6.43 -6.85
C ASP A 138 5.55 -6.68 -5.35
N LEU A 139 5.45 -7.97 -4.97
CA LEU A 139 5.63 -8.39 -3.59
C LEU A 139 7.06 -8.19 -3.08
N ALA A 140 8.07 -8.20 -3.98
CA ALA A 140 9.46 -8.05 -3.60
C ALA A 140 9.75 -6.61 -3.15
N GLU A 141 9.39 -5.61 -3.97
CA GLU A 141 9.55 -4.20 -3.63
C GLU A 141 8.62 -3.80 -2.47
N ALA A 142 7.39 -4.33 -2.45
CA ALA A 142 6.45 -4.12 -1.35
C ALA A 142 7.03 -4.60 -0.01
N SER A 143 7.57 -5.84 0.03
CA SER A 143 8.20 -6.40 1.24
C SER A 143 9.39 -5.56 1.69
N ARG A 144 10.26 -5.15 0.76
CA ARG A 144 11.43 -4.32 1.06
C ARG A 144 11.03 -2.99 1.71
N ALA A 145 10.09 -2.26 1.11
CA ALA A 145 9.64 -0.97 1.61
C ALA A 145 8.91 -1.07 2.95
N LEU A 146 8.02 -2.08 3.11
CA LEU A 146 7.30 -2.32 4.36
C LEU A 146 8.21 -2.75 5.50
N ARG A 147 9.22 -3.59 5.21
CA ARG A 147 10.24 -3.98 6.18
C ARG A 147 11.02 -2.75 6.67
N SER A 148 11.42 -1.85 5.76
CA SER A 148 12.05 -0.58 6.13
C SER A 148 11.14 0.25 7.04
N ALA A 149 9.86 0.42 6.68
CA ALA A 149 8.89 1.17 7.49
C ALA A 149 8.79 0.65 8.93
N THR A 150 8.78 -0.69 9.10
CA THR A 150 8.65 -1.32 10.43
C THR A 150 9.86 -1.06 11.35
N LEU A 151 11.03 -0.81 10.77
CA LEU A 151 12.26 -0.59 11.53
C LEU A 151 12.45 0.88 11.96
N LEU A 152 11.58 1.78 11.47
CA LEU A 152 11.66 3.20 11.76
C LEU A 152 10.96 3.57 13.08
N PRO A 153 11.39 4.66 13.76
CA PRO A 153 10.77 5.14 14.98
C PRO A 153 9.27 5.41 14.81
N ASN A 154 8.49 5.13 15.85
CA ASN A 154 7.05 5.39 15.93
C ASN A 154 6.21 4.67 14.84
N ALA A 155 6.75 3.65 14.17
CA ALA A 155 5.95 2.83 13.27
C ALA A 155 4.91 2.02 14.08
N PRO A 156 3.61 2.12 13.76
CA PRO A 156 2.57 1.37 14.46
C PRO A 156 2.64 -0.13 14.19
N ASP A 157 2.12 -0.94 15.10
CA ASP A 157 2.12 -2.42 15.01
C ASP A 157 1.47 -2.97 13.73
N PHE A 158 0.46 -2.28 13.19
CA PHE A 158 -0.19 -2.71 11.98
C PHE A 158 0.77 -2.74 10.77
N VAL A 159 1.80 -1.88 10.75
CA VAL A 159 2.83 -1.86 9.70
C VAL A 159 3.62 -3.17 9.72
N GLY A 160 4.05 -3.63 10.92
CA GLY A 160 4.75 -4.90 11.09
C GLY A 160 3.91 -6.10 10.69
N ASN A 161 2.61 -6.10 11.05
CA ASN A 161 1.68 -7.15 10.67
C ASN A 161 1.45 -7.21 9.15
N PHE A 162 1.32 -6.06 8.52
CA PHE A 162 1.17 -5.99 7.06
C PHE A 162 2.45 -6.40 6.35
N ALA A 163 3.62 -5.92 6.82
CA ALA A 163 4.92 -6.34 6.30
C ALA A 163 5.11 -7.86 6.37
N ALA A 164 4.79 -8.48 7.52
CA ALA A 164 4.87 -9.93 7.67
C ALA A 164 3.89 -10.68 6.75
N THR A 165 2.73 -10.08 6.46
CA THR A 165 1.75 -10.67 5.54
C THR A 165 2.28 -10.68 4.10
N ILE A 166 2.88 -9.58 3.66
CA ILE A 166 3.50 -9.47 2.33
C ILE A 166 4.74 -10.37 2.23
N GLU A 167 5.58 -10.39 3.27
CA GLU A 167 6.75 -11.27 3.35
C GLU A 167 6.35 -12.74 3.23
N ALA A 168 5.31 -13.18 3.96
CA ALA A 168 4.81 -14.55 3.88
C ALA A 168 4.30 -14.93 2.49
N ALA A 169 3.71 -13.98 1.78
CA ALA A 169 3.26 -14.19 0.40
C ALA A 169 4.43 -14.24 -0.60
N HIS A 170 5.46 -13.44 -0.35
CA HIS A 170 6.64 -13.34 -1.23
C HIS A 170 7.61 -14.51 -1.02
N THR A 171 8.02 -14.77 0.21
CA THR A 171 9.11 -15.72 0.55
C THR A 171 8.66 -16.90 1.39
N GLY A 172 7.41 -16.90 1.84
CA GLY A 172 6.83 -17.96 2.66
C GLY A 172 6.75 -17.64 4.15
N PRO A 173 5.95 -18.45 4.89
CA PRO A 173 5.63 -18.16 6.28
C PRO A 173 6.84 -18.20 7.22
N THR A 174 7.85 -19.01 6.93
CA THR A 174 9.05 -19.15 7.78
C THR A 174 9.83 -17.82 7.88
N THR A 175 10.10 -17.18 6.74
CA THR A 175 10.82 -15.89 6.70
C THR A 175 10.03 -14.79 7.42
N ALA A 176 8.71 -14.79 7.26
CA ALA A 176 7.85 -13.85 7.97
C ALA A 176 7.84 -14.06 9.49
N ILE A 177 7.91 -15.31 9.96
CA ILE A 177 8.04 -15.63 11.39
C ILE A 177 9.37 -15.09 11.94
N ASP A 178 10.48 -15.31 11.21
CA ASP A 178 11.80 -14.82 11.62
C ASP A 178 11.86 -13.29 11.66
N PHE A 179 11.23 -12.64 10.70
CA PHE A 179 11.07 -11.19 10.68
C PHE A 179 10.29 -10.67 11.90
N LEU A 180 9.16 -11.27 12.24
CA LEU A 180 8.37 -10.87 13.43
C LEU A 180 9.13 -11.08 14.74
N LYS A 181 9.88 -12.18 14.87
CA LYS A 181 10.75 -12.43 16.02
C LYS A 181 11.87 -11.41 16.15
N GLU A 182 12.38 -10.91 15.00
CA GLU A 182 13.38 -9.83 15.01
C GLU A 182 12.77 -8.52 15.53
N ILE A 183 11.54 -8.17 15.13
CA ILE A 183 10.82 -7.01 15.68
C ILE A 183 10.65 -7.15 17.19
N GLU A 184 10.23 -8.33 17.68
CA GLU A 184 10.05 -8.60 19.11
C GLU A 184 11.35 -8.39 19.90
N ARG A 185 12.50 -8.83 19.37
CA ARG A 185 13.82 -8.68 20.02
C ARG A 185 14.30 -7.22 20.09
N ARG A 186 13.87 -6.36 19.18
CA ARG A 186 14.29 -4.94 19.11
C ARG A 186 13.61 -4.02 20.12
N GLY A 187 12.81 -4.54 21.03
CA GLY A 187 12.22 -3.75 22.12
C GLY A 187 10.73 -3.49 22.01
N ALA A 188 9.99 -4.47 21.50
CA ALA A 188 8.53 -4.42 21.45
C ALA A 188 7.91 -4.21 22.85
N THR A 189 6.85 -3.39 22.93
CA THR A 189 6.02 -3.25 24.12
C THR A 189 5.26 -4.56 24.42
N ASP A 190 4.64 -4.69 25.59
CA ASP A 190 3.89 -5.91 25.92
C ASP A 190 2.67 -6.08 25.01
N GLU A 191 2.01 -4.99 24.62
CA GLU A 191 0.94 -4.98 23.65
C GLU A 191 1.45 -5.47 22.30
N THR A 192 2.55 -4.90 21.80
CA THR A 192 3.18 -5.30 20.54
C THR A 192 3.60 -6.76 20.55
N ARG A 193 4.17 -7.26 21.64
CA ARG A 193 4.51 -8.70 21.79
C ARG A 193 3.28 -9.61 21.71
N SER A 194 2.15 -9.17 22.28
CA SER A 194 0.90 -9.93 22.21
C SER A 194 0.43 -10.08 20.77
N VAL A 195 0.44 -8.97 20.02
CA VAL A 195 0.05 -8.93 18.61
C VAL A 195 1.00 -9.78 17.75
N ILE A 196 2.31 -9.65 17.96
CA ILE A 196 3.33 -10.45 17.25
C ILE A 196 3.11 -11.95 17.52
N ARG A 197 2.95 -12.36 18.78
CA ARG A 197 2.71 -13.77 19.12
C ARG A 197 1.47 -14.35 18.48
N GLN A 198 0.40 -13.56 18.43
CA GLN A 198 -0.81 -13.97 17.70
C GLN A 198 -0.51 -14.18 16.21
N ARG A 199 0.20 -13.24 15.57
CA ARG A 199 0.55 -13.33 14.15
C ARG A 199 1.50 -14.48 13.85
N VAL A 200 2.47 -14.73 14.72
CA VAL A 200 3.38 -15.89 14.60
C VAL A 200 2.60 -17.20 14.65
N ARG A 201 1.60 -17.35 15.55
CA ARG A 201 0.74 -18.55 15.57
C ARG A 201 -0.03 -18.74 14.27
N GLU A 202 -0.59 -17.67 13.69
CA GLU A 202 -1.28 -17.74 12.39
C GLU A 202 -0.35 -18.20 11.24
N LEU A 203 0.90 -17.70 11.24
CA LEU A 203 1.91 -18.08 10.26
C LEU A 203 2.42 -19.52 10.47
N LEU A 204 2.59 -19.95 11.71
CA LEU A 204 2.92 -21.35 12.02
C LEU A 204 1.83 -22.28 11.52
N LEU A 205 0.56 -21.95 11.75
CA LEU A 205 -0.58 -22.72 11.25
C LEU A 205 -0.53 -22.80 9.69
N SER A 206 -0.26 -21.69 9.03
CA SER A 206 -0.15 -21.66 7.56
C SER A 206 0.99 -22.53 7.05
N ARG A 207 2.17 -22.46 7.66
CA ARG A 207 3.35 -23.26 7.34
C ARG A 207 3.08 -24.76 7.53
N ASP A 208 2.49 -25.12 8.65
CA ASP A 208 2.24 -26.51 9.01
C ASP A 208 1.20 -27.13 8.08
N LEU A 209 0.12 -26.41 7.76
CA LEU A 209 -0.87 -26.85 6.78
C LEU A 209 -0.23 -27.06 5.39
N GLN A 210 0.58 -26.09 4.91
CA GLN A 210 1.29 -26.22 3.64
C GLN A 210 2.20 -27.45 3.60
N THR A 211 2.95 -27.68 4.69
CA THR A 211 3.86 -28.82 4.83
C THR A 211 3.10 -30.14 4.83
N LEU A 212 2.04 -30.25 5.62
CA LEU A 212 1.23 -31.46 5.72
C LEU A 212 0.49 -31.74 4.41
N GLU A 213 -0.08 -30.74 3.75
CA GLU A 213 -0.74 -30.90 2.45
C GLU A 213 0.25 -31.31 1.34
N ALA A 214 1.48 -30.76 1.36
CA ALA A 214 2.53 -31.16 0.43
C ALA A 214 2.89 -32.63 0.63
N ALA A 215 3.02 -33.09 1.89
CA ALA A 215 3.30 -34.47 2.22
C ALA A 215 2.14 -35.42 1.81
N VAL A 216 0.88 -34.98 1.97
CA VAL A 216 -0.29 -35.73 1.46
C VAL A 216 -0.23 -35.88 -0.05
N ARG A 217 0.06 -34.82 -0.79
CA ARG A 217 0.21 -34.86 -2.26
C ARG A 217 1.34 -35.78 -2.67
N GLN A 218 2.48 -35.75 -1.98
CA GLN A 218 3.62 -36.63 -2.25
C GLN A 218 3.29 -38.09 -1.96
N TYR A 219 2.62 -38.41 -0.85
CA TYR A 219 2.15 -39.76 -0.52
C TYR A 219 1.24 -40.30 -1.62
N ARG A 220 0.28 -39.48 -2.07
CA ARG A 220 -0.65 -39.83 -3.15
C ARG A 220 0.09 -40.13 -4.46
N ALA A 221 1.11 -39.34 -4.79
CA ALA A 221 1.91 -39.55 -6.00
C ALA A 221 2.71 -40.86 -5.94
N GLN A 222 3.24 -41.23 -4.75
CA GLN A 222 4.03 -42.43 -4.56
C GLN A 222 3.18 -43.73 -4.46
N HIS A 223 1.99 -43.63 -3.83
CA HIS A 223 1.18 -44.82 -3.50
C HIS A 223 -0.12 -44.94 -4.29
N GLY A 224 -0.44 -43.96 -5.16
CA GLY A 224 -1.67 -43.94 -5.97
C GLY A 224 -2.97 -43.74 -5.19
N LYS A 225 -2.91 -43.50 -3.89
CA LYS A 225 -4.07 -43.34 -2.98
C LYS A 225 -3.84 -42.31 -1.91
N VAL A 226 -4.92 -41.71 -1.39
CA VAL A 226 -4.89 -40.82 -0.24
C VAL A 226 -4.47 -41.59 1.02
N PRO A 227 -3.59 -41.04 1.88
CA PRO A 227 -3.23 -41.70 3.15
C PRO A 227 -4.46 -41.82 4.05
N ARG A 228 -4.50 -42.81 4.90
CA ARG A 228 -5.61 -43.06 5.83
C ARG A 228 -5.58 -42.08 7.04
N SER A 229 -4.39 -41.60 7.40
CA SER A 229 -4.19 -40.63 8.47
C SER A 229 -2.87 -39.90 8.30
N LEU A 230 -2.62 -38.87 9.09
CA LEU A 230 -1.35 -38.13 9.09
C LEU A 230 -0.20 -38.98 9.65
N GLU A 231 -0.48 -39.93 10.57
CA GLU A 231 0.52 -40.85 11.09
C GLU A 231 1.06 -41.77 9.98
N ALA A 232 0.23 -42.13 9.00
CA ALA A 232 0.67 -42.92 7.85
C ALA A 232 1.70 -42.15 7.00
N ILE A 233 1.60 -40.82 6.94
CA ILE A 233 2.56 -39.97 6.23
C ILE A 233 3.89 -39.90 7.00
N ALA A 234 3.84 -39.81 8.32
CA ALA A 234 5.01 -39.86 9.18
C ALA A 234 5.70 -41.23 9.11
N ALA A 235 4.93 -42.32 9.15
CA ALA A 235 5.45 -43.69 9.00
C ALA A 235 6.09 -43.91 7.64
N ALA A 236 5.63 -43.22 6.59
CA ALA A 236 6.24 -43.25 5.25
C ALA A 236 7.50 -42.37 5.14
N GLY A 237 7.91 -41.69 6.20
CA GLY A 237 9.10 -40.82 6.23
C GLY A 237 8.96 -39.51 5.45
N LEU A 238 7.74 -39.08 5.10
CA LEU A 238 7.48 -37.86 4.33
C LEU A 238 7.45 -36.61 5.21
N ILE A 239 7.24 -36.80 6.53
CA ILE A 239 7.41 -35.78 7.56
C ILE A 239 8.11 -36.41 8.77
N GLN A 240 8.84 -35.63 9.55
CA GLN A 240 9.50 -36.12 10.76
C GLN A 240 8.50 -36.44 11.89
N ALA A 241 7.55 -35.55 12.09
CA ALA A 241 6.47 -35.68 13.06
C ALA A 241 5.30 -34.79 12.64
N ILE A 242 4.10 -35.08 13.15
CA ILE A 242 2.96 -34.17 13.04
C ILE A 242 3.22 -33.02 14.01
N PRO A 243 3.27 -31.75 13.56
CA PRO A 243 3.52 -30.62 14.43
C PRO A 243 2.34 -30.40 15.41
N ASP A 244 2.63 -29.74 16.55
CA ASP A 244 1.59 -29.26 17.44
C ASP A 244 0.84 -28.09 16.81
N GLU A 245 -0.48 -28.11 16.91
CA GLU A 245 -1.31 -27.03 16.36
C GLU A 245 -1.20 -25.78 17.24
N PRO A 246 -0.85 -24.60 16.68
CA PRO A 246 -0.46 -23.41 17.47
C PRO A 246 -1.56 -22.81 18.37
N PHE A 247 -2.82 -23.19 18.19
CA PHE A 247 -3.98 -22.71 18.96
C PHE A 247 -4.54 -23.75 19.91
N GLY A 248 -3.80 -24.87 20.15
CA GLY A 248 -4.18 -25.90 21.11
C GLY A 248 -5.10 -26.99 20.56
N GLY A 249 -5.33 -27.02 19.25
CA GLY A 249 -6.04 -28.09 18.56
C GLY A 249 -5.12 -29.22 18.10
N ARG A 250 -5.52 -29.89 17.03
CA ARG A 250 -4.72 -30.89 16.31
C ARG A 250 -5.00 -30.81 14.82
N TYR A 251 -4.09 -31.31 14.01
CA TYR A 251 -4.30 -31.48 12.58
C TYR A 251 -5.04 -32.79 12.31
N VAL A 252 -5.99 -32.75 11.40
CA VAL A 252 -6.76 -33.93 10.96
C VAL A 252 -6.79 -33.99 9.44
N LEU A 253 -6.71 -35.20 8.89
CA LEU A 253 -6.85 -35.42 7.47
C LEU A 253 -8.31 -35.66 7.13
N ASP A 254 -8.83 -34.92 6.17
CA ASP A 254 -10.08 -35.24 5.50
C ASP A 254 -9.82 -36.33 4.47
N ALA A 255 -10.18 -37.56 4.80
CA ALA A 255 -9.95 -38.71 3.94
C ALA A 255 -10.71 -38.64 2.61
N THR A 256 -11.75 -37.79 2.50
CA THR A 256 -12.55 -37.66 1.27
C THR A 256 -11.87 -36.69 0.28
N THR A 257 -11.39 -35.58 0.75
CA THR A 257 -10.77 -34.54 -0.09
C THR A 257 -9.25 -34.68 -0.16
N GLY A 258 -8.63 -35.31 0.86
CA GLY A 258 -7.19 -35.29 1.07
C GLY A 258 -6.68 -33.95 1.63
N GLY A 259 -7.58 -33.06 2.08
CA GLY A 259 -7.24 -31.81 2.72
C GLY A 259 -6.82 -32.00 4.18
N VAL A 260 -6.01 -31.07 4.71
CA VAL A 260 -5.64 -31.04 6.13
C VAL A 260 -6.38 -29.89 6.81
N LEU A 261 -6.99 -30.17 7.97
CA LEU A 261 -7.75 -29.20 8.75
C LEU A 261 -7.18 -29.08 10.15
N ALA A 262 -7.24 -27.86 10.73
CA ALA A 262 -6.96 -27.62 12.12
C ALA A 262 -8.26 -27.68 12.94
N THR A 263 -8.30 -28.46 14.03
CA THR A 263 -9.51 -28.63 14.85
C THR A 263 -9.82 -27.42 15.72
N SER A 264 -8.87 -26.49 15.91
CA SER A 264 -9.13 -25.19 16.58
C SER A 264 -10.10 -24.29 15.82
N GLY A 265 -10.42 -24.62 14.55
CA GLY A 265 -11.27 -23.78 13.70
C GLY A 265 -10.57 -22.54 13.13
N ASN A 266 -9.33 -22.29 13.51
CA ASN A 266 -8.55 -21.18 12.94
C ASN A 266 -8.15 -21.50 11.51
N LYS A 267 -8.14 -20.46 10.68
CA LYS A 267 -7.73 -20.55 9.27
C LYS A 267 -6.56 -19.58 9.01
N PRO A 268 -5.63 -19.95 8.11
CA PRO A 268 -4.60 -19.03 7.68
C PRO A 268 -5.24 -17.75 7.12
N ARG A 269 -4.71 -16.59 7.53
CA ARG A 269 -5.10 -15.32 6.93
C ARG A 269 -4.54 -15.28 5.51
N GLN A 270 -5.43 -15.32 4.53
CA GLN A 270 -5.04 -15.06 3.14
C GLN A 270 -4.88 -13.56 2.94
N LEU A 271 -3.87 -13.15 2.15
CA LEU A 271 -3.87 -11.81 1.56
C LEU A 271 -5.22 -11.66 0.87
N GLY A 272 -5.94 -10.58 1.21
CA GLY A 272 -7.15 -10.20 0.48
C GLY A 272 -6.75 -10.17 -0.99
N SER A 273 -7.20 -11.20 -1.70
CA SER A 273 -6.70 -11.59 -3.01
C SER A 273 -6.89 -10.44 -4.01
N SER A 274 -6.31 -10.62 -5.19
CA SER A 274 -6.69 -9.95 -6.44
C SER A 274 -8.19 -9.59 -6.56
N GLN A 275 -9.08 -10.29 -5.87
CA GLN A 275 -10.52 -10.00 -5.81
C GLN A 275 -10.86 -8.65 -5.14
N LEU A 276 -10.25 -8.29 -4.00
CA LEU A 276 -10.49 -6.98 -3.37
C LEU A 276 -9.91 -5.86 -4.23
N ARG A 277 -8.70 -6.08 -4.76
CA ARG A 277 -8.06 -5.17 -5.73
C ARG A 277 -8.94 -5.01 -6.97
N GLU A 278 -9.41 -6.11 -7.54
CA GLU A 278 -10.27 -6.11 -8.72
C GLU A 278 -11.62 -5.45 -8.44
N LEU A 279 -12.23 -5.68 -7.28
CA LEU A 279 -13.47 -5.01 -6.85
C LEU A 279 -13.28 -3.50 -6.69
N LEU A 280 -12.19 -3.07 -6.06
CA LEU A 280 -11.88 -1.65 -5.88
C LEU A 280 -11.56 -0.96 -7.21
N LEU A 281 -10.83 -1.63 -8.10
CA LEU A 281 -10.54 -1.10 -9.44
C LEU A 281 -11.80 -1.05 -10.32
N ARG A 282 -12.67 -2.06 -10.28
CA ARG A 282 -13.96 -2.06 -11.00
C ARG A 282 -14.91 -0.97 -10.49
N ARG A 283 -15.01 -0.79 -9.16
CA ARG A 283 -15.82 0.28 -8.58
C ARG A 283 -15.37 1.65 -9.06
N ARG A 284 -14.08 1.86 -9.15
CA ARG A 284 -13.48 3.09 -9.68
C ARG A 284 -13.83 3.33 -11.14
N GLN A 285 -13.79 2.28 -11.98
CA GLN A 285 -14.18 2.39 -13.40
C GLN A 285 -15.65 2.75 -13.57
N THR A 286 -16.54 2.22 -12.70
CA THR A 286 -17.98 2.54 -12.72
C THR A 286 -18.29 3.95 -12.22
N GLU A 287 -17.47 4.50 -11.31
CA GLU A 287 -17.63 5.87 -10.81
C GLU A 287 -17.02 6.94 -11.77
N GLN A 288 -16.20 6.52 -12.74
CA GLN A 288 -15.60 7.38 -13.75
C GLN A 288 -16.34 7.37 -15.11
N THR A 289 -17.36 6.53 -15.24
CA THR A 289 -18.21 6.51 -16.44
C THR A 289 -19.40 7.44 -16.20
N PRO A 290 -19.58 8.53 -16.99
CA PRO A 290 -20.61 9.55 -16.80
C PRO A 290 -22.02 8.99 -16.97
#